data_1a83152e5ae8acf64f2986322de35ede
#
_entry.id   1a83152e5ae8acf64f2986322de35ede
#
_cell.length_a   1.000
_cell.length_b   1.000
_cell.length_c   1.000
_cell.angle_alpha   90.00
_cell.angle_beta   90.00
_cell.angle_gamma   90.00
#
_symmetry.space_group_name_H-M   'P 1'
#
loop_
_entity.id
_entity.type
_entity.pdbx_description
1 polymer ?
#
loop_
_entity_poly.entity_id
_entity_poly.type
_entity_poly.pdbx_seq_one_letter_code
_entity_poly.pdbx_strand_id
1 'polypeptide(L)'
;MLFRSACVDCGTPVNPNLARVQAEGGILQGIGMTMSENITYSDKGKLYENSFLQYKIPSRMDIGHINVEFESSYENAGPFGAKSIGEVVINTPLPAITDALSHAAGKRFYELPITPDQIAMASVKDN
;
A
#
# COMPACT_ATOMS: atom_id res chain seq x y z
N MET A 1 12.72 10.62 1.67
CA MET A 1 11.80 10.66 0.51
C MET A 1 11.59 9.23 0.05
N LEU A 2 10.40 8.69 0.23
CA LEU A 2 10.07 7.35 -0.28
C LEU A 2 9.82 7.47 -1.78
N PHE A 3 10.70 6.86 -2.57
CA PHE A 3 10.47 6.70 -3.99
C PHE A 3 9.43 5.60 -4.18
N ARG A 4 8.29 5.91 -4.80
CA ARG A 4 7.20 4.98 -5.02
C ARG A 4 7.03 4.77 -6.50
N SER A 5 7.44 3.61 -6.97
CA SER A 5 7.25 3.19 -8.35
C SER A 5 6.64 1.79 -8.38
N ALA A 6 5.73 1.58 -9.30
CA ALA A 6 5.16 0.28 -9.58
C ALA A 6 5.22 0.00 -11.07
N CYS A 7 5.60 -1.21 -11.42
CA CYS A 7 5.44 -1.76 -12.75
C CYS A 7 4.33 -2.80 -12.70
N VAL A 8 3.30 -2.62 -13.50
CA VAL A 8 2.09 -3.45 -13.45
C VAL A 8 1.90 -4.15 -14.78
N ASP A 9 1.79 -5.46 -14.73
CA ASP A 9 1.37 -6.26 -15.87
C ASP A 9 -0.17 -6.41 -15.85
N CYS A 10 -0.85 -5.59 -16.62
CA CYS A 10 -2.29 -5.71 -16.88
C CYS A 10 -2.61 -6.13 -18.32
N GLY A 11 -1.65 -6.74 -19.01
CA GLY A 11 -1.77 -7.02 -20.42
C GLY A 11 -1.87 -5.74 -21.24
N THR A 12 -2.73 -5.74 -22.24
CA THR A 12 -3.04 -4.51 -22.98
C THR A 12 -3.97 -3.62 -22.17
N PRO A 13 -3.53 -2.44 -21.68
CA PRO A 13 -4.42 -1.52 -20.97
C PRO A 13 -5.51 -1.00 -21.91
N VAL A 14 -6.78 -1.33 -21.65
CA VAL A 14 -7.91 -0.88 -22.47
C VAL A 14 -8.06 0.64 -22.40
N ASN A 15 -7.83 1.23 -21.23
CA ASN A 15 -7.73 2.66 -21.02
C ASN A 15 -6.53 2.95 -20.08
N PRO A 16 -5.38 3.37 -20.61
CA PRO A 16 -4.17 3.58 -19.82
C PRO A 16 -4.33 4.60 -18.69
N ASN A 17 -5.14 5.65 -18.89
CA ASN A 17 -5.36 6.67 -17.86
C ASN A 17 -6.18 6.11 -16.69
N LEU A 18 -7.27 5.39 -16.96
CA LEU A 18 -8.06 4.74 -15.93
C LEU A 18 -7.29 3.61 -15.24
N ALA A 19 -6.50 2.84 -15.98
CA ALA A 19 -5.63 1.82 -15.41
C ALA A 19 -4.61 2.43 -14.44
N ARG A 20 -4.02 3.58 -14.78
CA ARG A 20 -3.10 4.32 -13.90
C ARG A 20 -3.80 4.77 -12.61
N VAL A 21 -4.97 5.39 -12.72
CA VAL A 21 -5.76 5.82 -11.55
C VAL A 21 -6.12 4.65 -10.65
N GLN A 22 -6.50 3.51 -11.23
CA GLN A 22 -6.76 2.28 -10.48
C GLN A 22 -5.51 1.79 -9.74
N ALA A 23 -4.36 1.78 -10.40
CA ALA A 23 -3.10 1.37 -9.80
C ALA A 23 -2.67 2.30 -8.67
N GLU A 24 -2.72 3.61 -8.88
CA GLU A 24 -2.40 4.60 -7.84
C GLU A 24 -3.32 4.46 -6.62
N GLY A 25 -4.63 4.26 -6.85
CA GLY A 25 -5.62 4.06 -5.80
C GLY A 25 -5.37 2.79 -4.98
N GLY A 26 -5.07 1.67 -5.62
CA GLY A 26 -4.76 0.41 -4.94
C GLY A 26 -3.44 0.48 -4.16
N ILE A 27 -2.42 1.12 -4.72
CA ILE A 27 -1.15 1.37 -4.01
C ILE A 27 -1.39 2.21 -2.75
N LEU A 28 -2.21 3.28 -2.85
CA LEU A 28 -2.57 4.10 -1.70
C LEU A 28 -3.26 3.29 -0.61
N GLN A 29 -4.19 2.43 -0.99
CA GLN A 29 -4.88 1.54 -0.06
C GLN A 29 -3.90 0.60 0.67
N GLY A 30 -2.95 -0.01 -0.05
CA GLY A 30 -1.90 -0.83 0.55
C GLY A 30 -0.97 -0.04 1.49
N ILE A 31 -0.68 1.23 1.18
CA ILE A 31 0.06 2.13 2.09
C ILE A 31 -0.73 2.36 3.37
N GLY A 32 -2.04 2.63 3.27
CA GLY A 32 -2.91 2.84 4.41
C GLY A 32 -2.94 1.64 5.34
N MET A 33 -3.16 0.45 4.79
CA MET A 33 -3.15 -0.82 5.54
C MET A 33 -1.82 -1.07 6.25
N THR A 34 -0.72 -0.61 5.67
CA THR A 34 0.61 -0.83 6.25
C THR A 34 0.94 0.13 7.37
N MET A 35 0.50 1.39 7.30
CA MET A 35 1.05 2.47 8.13
C MET A 35 0.04 3.22 9.00
N SER A 36 -1.26 3.18 8.70
CA SER A 36 -2.21 4.08 9.36
C SER A 36 -3.57 3.49 9.67
N GLU A 37 -4.07 2.57 8.86
CA GLU A 37 -5.41 2.03 9.03
C GLU A 37 -5.41 0.93 10.08
N ASN A 38 -6.15 1.15 11.17
CA ASN A 38 -6.29 0.19 12.26
C ASN A 38 -7.74 0.17 12.74
N ILE A 39 -8.19 -1.00 13.18
CA ILE A 39 -9.51 -1.20 13.78
C ILE A 39 -9.32 -1.91 15.10
N THR A 40 -9.79 -1.28 16.18
CA THR A 40 -9.71 -1.82 17.53
C THR A 40 -11.06 -1.86 18.21
N TYR A 41 -11.23 -2.82 19.11
CA TYR A 41 -12.48 -3.01 19.84
C TYR A 41 -12.24 -3.00 21.35
N SER A 42 -13.21 -2.46 22.08
CA SER A 42 -13.25 -2.63 23.54
C SER A 42 -13.57 -4.08 23.91
N ASP A 43 -13.38 -4.43 25.18
CA ASP A 43 -13.75 -5.75 25.74
C ASP A 43 -15.25 -6.09 25.57
N LYS A 44 -16.08 -5.07 25.34
CA LYS A 44 -17.53 -5.21 25.09
C LYS A 44 -17.89 -5.21 23.59
N GLY A 45 -16.90 -5.29 22.69
CA GLY A 45 -17.10 -5.32 21.24
C GLY A 45 -17.46 -3.95 20.62
N LYS A 46 -17.27 -2.84 21.33
CA LYS A 46 -17.49 -1.51 20.77
C LYS A 46 -16.29 -1.11 19.92
N LEU A 47 -16.54 -0.74 18.66
CA LEU A 47 -15.54 -0.20 17.74
C LEU A 47 -15.07 1.18 18.21
N TYR A 48 -13.75 1.40 18.30
CA TYR A 48 -13.15 2.69 18.63
C TYR A 48 -13.05 3.60 17.41
N GLU A 49 -12.58 3.08 16.29
CA GLU A 49 -12.41 3.80 15.02
C GLU A 49 -13.72 3.83 14.22
N ASN A 50 -14.78 4.44 14.82
CA ASN A 50 -16.13 4.45 14.27
C ASN A 50 -16.44 5.64 13.35
N SER A 51 -15.45 6.45 13.03
CA SER A 51 -15.57 7.58 12.10
C SER A 51 -14.24 7.86 11.41
N PHE A 52 -14.24 8.61 10.31
CA PHE A 52 -13.01 9.05 9.64
C PHE A 52 -12.14 10.02 10.46
N LEU A 53 -12.62 10.47 11.61
CA LEU A 53 -11.79 11.19 12.57
C LEU A 53 -10.80 10.26 13.28
N GLN A 54 -11.21 9.04 13.59
CA GLN A 54 -10.40 8.02 14.25
C GLN A 54 -9.74 7.06 13.25
N TYR A 55 -10.48 6.61 12.24
CA TYR A 55 -9.95 5.73 11.20
C TYR A 55 -9.15 6.52 10.17
N LYS A 56 -7.84 6.28 10.13
CA LYS A 56 -6.87 7.11 9.40
C LYS A 56 -6.58 6.57 7.99
N ILE A 57 -7.43 6.93 7.04
CA ILE A 57 -7.14 6.71 5.62
C ILE A 57 -6.08 7.74 5.18
N PRO A 58 -5.01 7.33 4.47
CA PRO A 58 -4.04 8.26 3.92
C PRO A 58 -4.70 9.26 2.97
N SER A 59 -4.33 10.51 3.09
CA SER A 59 -4.75 11.58 2.21
C SER A 59 -3.71 11.88 1.13
N ARG A 60 -4.05 12.72 0.17
CA ARG A 60 -3.11 13.21 -0.85
C ARG A 60 -1.88 13.90 -0.24
N MET A 61 -2.02 14.45 0.96
CA MET A 61 -0.92 15.14 1.65
C MET A 61 0.08 14.16 2.29
N ASP A 62 -0.37 12.95 2.62
CA ASP A 62 0.45 11.93 3.28
C ASP A 62 1.32 11.17 2.28
N ILE A 63 0.91 11.17 1.01
CA ILE A 63 1.61 10.49 -0.08
C ILE A 63 2.15 11.52 -1.08
N GLY A 64 3.36 11.31 -1.51
CA GLY A 64 3.92 12.08 -2.62
C GLY A 64 3.40 11.57 -3.99
N HIS A 65 4.23 11.73 -4.99
CA HIS A 65 3.97 11.17 -6.32
C HIS A 65 4.15 9.65 -6.32
N ILE A 66 3.21 8.95 -6.95
CA ILE A 66 3.31 7.52 -7.25
C ILE A 66 3.57 7.41 -8.75
N ASN A 67 4.67 6.76 -9.13
CA ASN A 67 4.96 6.49 -10.53
C ASN A 67 4.45 5.10 -10.89
N VAL A 68 3.59 5.00 -11.90
CA VAL A 68 3.04 3.74 -12.41
C VAL A 68 3.43 3.58 -13.86
N GLU A 69 4.06 2.45 -14.15
CA GLU A 69 4.38 2.02 -15.50
C GLU A 69 3.70 0.68 -15.78
N PHE A 70 3.35 0.44 -17.03
CA PHE A 70 2.74 -0.80 -17.47
C PHE A 70 3.74 -1.61 -18.26
N GLU A 71 3.83 -2.91 -17.92
CA GLU A 71 4.56 -3.87 -18.75
C GLU A 71 3.84 -4.07 -20.07
N SER A 72 4.60 -4.14 -21.15
CA SER A 72 4.06 -4.43 -22.48
C SER A 72 3.87 -5.95 -22.65
N SER A 73 2.69 -6.44 -22.35
CA SER A 73 2.32 -7.83 -22.48
C SER A 73 0.98 -7.99 -23.20
N TYR A 74 0.66 -9.22 -23.62
CA TYR A 74 -0.59 -9.56 -24.28
C TYR A 74 -1.12 -10.88 -23.73
N GLU A 75 -2.36 -10.89 -23.25
CA GLU A 75 -3.01 -12.11 -22.74
C GLU A 75 -3.93 -12.71 -23.81
N ASN A 76 -3.57 -13.88 -24.32
CA ASN A 76 -4.32 -14.53 -25.39
C ASN A 76 -5.76 -14.93 -24.99
N ALA A 77 -6.00 -15.21 -23.73
CA ALA A 77 -7.31 -15.58 -23.21
C ALA A 77 -8.14 -14.36 -22.76
N GLY A 78 -7.52 -13.18 -22.67
CA GLY A 78 -8.17 -11.96 -22.23
C GLY A 78 -8.76 -11.14 -23.38
N PRO A 79 -9.81 -10.35 -23.14
CA PRO A 79 -10.40 -9.50 -24.16
C PRO A 79 -9.38 -8.46 -24.62
N PHE A 80 -9.09 -8.42 -25.91
CA PHE A 80 -8.10 -7.52 -26.52
C PHE A 80 -6.69 -7.61 -25.90
N GLY A 81 -6.36 -8.75 -25.30
CA GLY A 81 -5.06 -8.95 -24.63
C GLY A 81 -4.97 -8.38 -23.22
N ALA A 82 -6.09 -7.93 -22.63
CA ALA A 82 -6.13 -7.34 -21.29
C ALA A 82 -6.09 -8.40 -20.19
N LYS A 83 -5.46 -8.05 -19.06
CA LYS A 83 -5.54 -8.76 -17.78
C LYS A 83 -6.25 -7.89 -16.75
N SER A 84 -6.65 -8.48 -15.63
CA SER A 84 -7.24 -7.75 -14.51
C SER A 84 -6.24 -6.77 -13.90
N ILE A 85 -6.72 -5.60 -13.47
CA ILE A 85 -5.93 -4.61 -12.74
C ILE A 85 -6.59 -4.17 -11.42
N GLY A 86 -7.75 -4.74 -11.05
CA GLY A 86 -8.55 -4.29 -9.93
C GLY A 86 -7.80 -4.28 -8.60
N GLU A 87 -7.38 -5.43 -8.11
CA GLU A 87 -6.81 -5.60 -6.76
C GLU A 87 -5.33 -6.01 -6.75
N VAL A 88 -4.74 -6.36 -7.89
CA VAL A 88 -3.35 -6.82 -7.96
C VAL A 88 -2.36 -5.80 -7.38
N VAL A 89 -2.68 -4.53 -7.51
CA VAL A 89 -1.85 -3.40 -7.07
C VAL A 89 -1.90 -3.13 -5.55
N ILE A 90 -2.85 -3.74 -4.83
CA ILE A 90 -2.95 -3.63 -3.36
C ILE A 90 -1.93 -4.53 -2.67
N ASN A 91 -1.58 -5.65 -3.27
CA ASN A 91 -0.78 -6.69 -2.64
C ASN A 91 0.70 -6.31 -2.46
N THR A 92 1.23 -5.47 -3.33
CA THR A 92 2.68 -5.19 -3.39
C THR A 92 3.17 -4.08 -2.43
N PRO A 93 2.39 -3.04 -2.10
CA PRO A 93 2.87 -1.97 -1.24
C PRO A 93 3.22 -2.43 0.18
N LEU A 94 2.41 -3.32 0.76
CA LEU A 94 2.59 -3.81 2.12
C LEU A 94 3.95 -4.50 2.32
N PRO A 95 4.33 -5.54 1.57
CA PRO A 95 5.64 -6.14 1.71
C PRO A 95 6.78 -5.19 1.34
N ALA A 96 6.61 -4.34 0.32
CA ALA A 96 7.65 -3.40 -0.09
C ALA A 96 7.96 -2.35 0.99
N ILE A 97 6.93 -1.79 1.64
CA ILE A 97 7.09 -0.82 2.73
C ILE A 97 7.67 -1.51 3.96
N THR A 98 7.14 -2.67 4.33
CA THR A 98 7.61 -3.44 5.49
C THR A 98 9.08 -3.81 5.35
N ASP A 99 9.50 -4.24 4.16
CA ASP A 99 10.90 -4.58 3.89
C ASP A 99 11.81 -3.33 3.92
N ALA A 100 11.39 -2.23 3.30
CA ALA A 100 12.12 -0.97 3.32
C ALA A 100 12.30 -0.42 4.76
N LEU A 101 11.25 -0.46 5.58
CA LEU A 101 11.32 -0.05 6.97
C LEU A 101 12.21 -0.99 7.80
N SER A 102 12.08 -2.29 7.58
CA SER A 102 12.92 -3.29 8.25
C SER A 102 14.39 -3.10 7.91
N HIS A 103 14.71 -2.82 6.66
CA HIS A 103 16.07 -2.53 6.22
C HIS A 103 16.61 -1.24 6.86
N ALA A 104 15.80 -0.19 6.90
CA ALA A 104 16.19 1.09 7.48
C ALA A 104 16.39 1.03 9.01
N ALA A 105 15.53 0.29 9.71
CA ALA A 105 15.58 0.13 11.16
C ALA A 105 16.54 -0.97 11.64
N GLY A 106 17.00 -1.84 10.73
CA GLY A 106 17.81 -3.01 11.09
C GLY A 106 17.04 -4.09 11.85
N LYS A 107 15.71 -4.02 11.87
CA LYS A 107 14.82 -4.92 12.61
C LYS A 107 13.58 -5.23 11.79
N ARG A 108 13.12 -6.49 11.81
CA ARG A 108 11.90 -6.91 11.12
C ARG A 108 10.62 -6.48 11.86
N PHE A 109 9.60 -6.06 11.09
CA PHE A 109 8.25 -5.79 11.57
C PHE A 109 7.32 -6.93 11.16
N TYR A 110 6.52 -7.42 12.10
CA TYR A 110 5.61 -8.56 11.92
C TYR A 110 4.15 -8.23 12.21
N GLU A 111 3.88 -7.03 12.70
CA GLU A 111 2.55 -6.54 13.05
C GLU A 111 2.21 -5.28 12.27
N LEU A 112 0.95 -5.15 11.87
CA LEU A 112 0.41 -4.02 11.13
C LEU A 112 -0.72 -3.35 11.90
N PRO A 113 -0.92 -2.06 11.69
CA PRO A 113 -0.05 -1.13 10.95
C PRO A 113 1.28 -0.90 11.68
N ILE A 114 2.33 -0.57 10.91
CA ILE A 114 3.62 -0.20 11.48
C ILE A 114 3.53 1.25 11.96
N THR A 115 3.45 1.42 13.27
CA THR A 115 3.29 2.74 13.87
C THR A 115 4.61 3.50 14.01
N PRO A 116 4.58 4.85 14.10
CA PRO A 116 5.77 5.64 14.36
C PRO A 116 6.53 5.21 15.63
N ASP A 117 5.80 4.80 16.67
CA ASP A 117 6.39 4.33 17.93
C ASP A 117 7.17 3.02 17.74
N GLN A 118 6.62 2.08 16.97
CA GLN A 118 7.33 0.83 16.64
C GLN A 118 8.62 1.11 15.85
N ILE A 119 8.60 2.08 14.92
CA ILE A 119 9.77 2.49 14.15
C ILE A 119 10.81 3.15 15.07
N ALA A 120 10.37 4.07 15.93
CA ALA A 120 11.25 4.75 16.87
C ALA A 120 11.93 3.77 17.82
N MET A 121 11.17 2.84 18.41
CA MET A 121 11.71 1.80 19.30
C MET A 121 12.65 0.82 18.59
N ALA A 122 12.37 0.51 17.32
CA ALA A 122 13.25 -0.34 16.52
C ALA A 122 14.59 0.33 16.17
N SER A 123 14.61 1.67 16.09
CA SER A 123 15.81 2.45 15.76
C SER A 123 16.71 2.71 16.96
N VAL A 124 16.24 2.46 18.18
CA VAL A 124 17.07 2.51 19.39
C VAL A 124 17.98 1.29 19.38
N LYS A 125 19.27 1.50 19.14
CA LYS A 125 20.27 0.44 19.31
C LYS A 125 20.31 0.05 20.78
N ASP A 126 20.14 -1.23 21.07
CA ASP A 126 20.48 -1.77 22.38
C ASP A 126 21.98 -1.51 22.62
N ASN A 127 22.27 -0.54 23.49
CA ASN A 127 23.64 -0.24 23.95
C ASN A 127 24.06 -1.27 24.99
#